data_672d30c1dc772c0233e817b6fb2049a6
#
_entry.id   672d30c1dc772c0233e817b6fb2049a6
#
_cell.length_a   1.000
_cell.length_b   1.000
_cell.length_c   1.000
_cell.angle_alpha   90.00
_cell.angle_beta   90.00
_cell.angle_gamma   90.00
#
_symmetry.space_group_name_H-M   'P 1'
#
loop_
_entity.id
_entity.type
_entity.pdbx_description
1 polymer ?
#
loop_
_entity_poly.entity_id
_entity_poly.type
_entity_poly.pdbx_seq_one_letter_code
_entity_poly.pdbx_strand_id
1 'polypeptide(L)'
;MNLSSNPQPQQNKAVLVTGAAKRLGREIALEFARQGWDVAIHYGQSEVQAEAAVAEIQNLGRRAIAFKADLSKEAEIQHLFALVSMDFENLQCLVNSASIFEYDRANSETPLSSKSLQDHMQVNLAAPVLLSQLMFEYQKNRAGKTADTDLSIPSVIQLLDQKLINLNPDYLSYTLSKAALLTSVELLAVDFAPHLRVVGLAPGITLTSGDQTAEGFSMAHQMTPLGKSSTPIDIAKAAVFLASSNAITGSTLYVDGGQHLLPSSRDVMFKTN
;
A
#
# COMPACT_ATOMS: atom_id res chain seq x y z
N MET A 1 15.79 45.71 19.16
CA MET A 1 16.38 44.92 18.07
C MET A 1 15.53 43.67 17.92
N ASN A 2 14.60 43.69 16.95
CA ASN A 2 13.80 42.51 16.65
C ASN A 2 14.66 41.54 15.81
N LEU A 3 15.07 40.42 16.42
CA LEU A 3 15.63 39.31 15.66
C LEU A 3 14.46 38.72 14.86
N SER A 4 14.41 38.98 13.56
CA SER A 4 13.52 38.32 12.62
C SER A 4 13.91 36.81 12.64
N SER A 5 13.08 35.99 13.28
CA SER A 5 13.12 34.56 13.12
C SER A 5 12.87 34.25 11.64
N ASN A 6 13.92 33.87 10.91
CA ASN A 6 13.76 33.30 9.58
C ASN A 6 12.87 32.08 9.73
N PRO A 7 11.71 32.01 9.04
CA PRO A 7 10.91 30.80 9.09
C PRO A 7 11.76 29.63 8.56
N GLN A 8 11.94 28.60 9.37
CA GLN A 8 12.58 27.37 8.92
C GLN A 8 11.79 26.87 7.70
N PRO A 9 12.47 26.43 6.62
CA PRO A 9 11.78 25.91 5.45
C PRO A 9 10.87 24.77 5.90
N GLN A 10 9.57 24.90 5.60
CA GLN A 10 8.58 23.88 5.92
C GLN A 10 9.01 22.58 5.25
N GLN A 11 9.30 21.54 6.03
CA GLN A 11 9.71 20.25 5.48
C GLN A 11 8.55 19.64 4.70
N ASN A 12 8.85 19.14 3.49
CA ASN A 12 7.85 18.49 2.65
C ASN A 12 7.26 17.27 3.36
N LYS A 13 5.98 17.02 3.13
CA LYS A 13 5.36 15.75 3.56
C LYS A 13 6.08 14.59 2.90
N ALA A 14 6.27 13.51 3.64
CA ALA A 14 6.90 12.29 3.13
C ALA A 14 5.98 11.08 3.26
N VAL A 15 6.15 10.13 2.34
CA VAL A 15 5.46 8.86 2.32
C VAL A 15 6.44 7.69 2.28
N LEU A 16 6.18 6.65 3.07
CA LEU A 16 6.81 5.33 2.89
C LEU A 16 5.88 4.46 2.08
N VAL A 17 6.37 3.94 0.94
CA VAL A 17 5.61 2.96 0.13
C VAL A 17 6.37 1.64 0.13
N THR A 18 5.75 0.58 0.68
CA THR A 18 6.35 -0.75 0.65
C THR A 18 6.12 -1.44 -0.70
N GLY A 19 7.12 -2.20 -1.18
CA GLY A 19 7.06 -2.84 -2.49
C GLY A 19 7.05 -1.84 -3.67
N ALA A 20 7.67 -0.67 -3.50
CA ALA A 20 7.58 0.44 -4.45
C ALA A 20 8.58 0.39 -5.62
N ALA A 21 9.38 -0.66 -5.74
CA ALA A 21 10.31 -0.80 -6.87
C ALA A 21 9.62 -1.08 -8.21
N LYS A 22 8.44 -1.70 -8.18
CA LYS A 22 7.75 -2.21 -9.38
C LYS A 22 6.24 -2.06 -9.27
N ARG A 23 5.58 -2.26 -10.43
CA ARG A 23 4.13 -2.44 -10.52
C ARG A 23 3.35 -1.33 -9.82
N LEU A 24 2.31 -1.68 -9.06
CA LEU A 24 1.39 -0.75 -8.43
C LEU A 24 2.07 0.14 -7.38
N GLY A 25 2.94 -0.42 -6.54
CA GLY A 25 3.68 0.34 -5.54
C GLY A 25 4.54 1.44 -6.15
N ARG A 26 5.18 1.17 -7.30
CA ARG A 26 5.96 2.18 -8.03
C ARG A 26 5.09 3.32 -8.55
N GLU A 27 3.93 3.02 -9.14
CA GLU A 27 3.04 4.08 -9.65
C GLU A 27 2.46 4.94 -8.51
N ILE A 28 2.15 4.32 -7.37
CA ILE A 28 1.74 5.04 -6.17
C ILE A 28 2.86 6.00 -5.71
N ALA A 29 4.10 5.51 -5.61
CA ALA A 29 5.26 6.31 -5.21
C ALA A 29 5.47 7.52 -6.15
N LEU A 30 5.38 7.31 -7.46
CA LEU A 30 5.48 8.36 -8.46
C LEU A 30 4.36 9.39 -8.36
N GLU A 31 3.13 8.96 -8.10
CA GLU A 31 2.00 9.89 -7.97
C GLU A 31 2.13 10.76 -6.71
N PHE A 32 2.56 10.19 -5.58
CA PHE A 32 2.89 10.99 -4.40
C PHE A 32 3.96 12.06 -4.72
N ALA A 33 5.01 11.68 -5.47
CA ALA A 33 6.04 12.63 -5.90
C ALA A 33 5.47 13.75 -6.79
N ARG A 34 4.60 13.43 -7.77
CA ARG A 34 3.91 14.41 -8.63
C ARG A 34 3.06 15.39 -7.80
N GLN A 35 2.54 14.94 -6.67
CA GLN A 35 1.75 15.75 -5.73
C GLN A 35 2.61 16.46 -4.66
N GLY A 36 3.93 16.48 -4.85
CA GLY A 36 4.84 17.27 -4.04
C GLY A 36 5.36 16.57 -2.77
N TRP A 37 5.15 15.26 -2.61
CA TRP A 37 5.66 14.51 -1.48
C TRP A 37 7.09 13.99 -1.72
N ASP A 38 7.87 13.92 -0.66
CA ASP A 38 9.12 13.18 -0.66
C ASP A 38 8.82 11.69 -0.40
N VAL A 39 9.62 10.77 -0.94
CA VAL A 39 9.25 9.35 -1.01
C VAL A 39 10.35 8.43 -0.50
N ALA A 40 10.01 7.63 0.51
CA ALA A 40 10.80 6.48 0.92
C ALA A 40 10.30 5.24 0.14
N ILE A 41 11.17 4.64 -0.67
CA ILE A 41 10.88 3.47 -1.48
C ILE A 41 11.41 2.23 -0.76
N HIS A 42 10.52 1.34 -0.30
CA HIS A 42 10.98 0.05 0.18
C HIS A 42 10.96 -0.99 -0.94
N TYR A 43 12.00 -1.85 -0.95
CA TYR A 43 12.12 -3.01 -1.84
C TYR A 43 12.71 -4.22 -1.11
N GLY A 44 12.36 -5.44 -1.57
CA GLY A 44 12.98 -6.68 -1.11
C GLY A 44 14.22 -7.04 -1.93
N GLN A 45 14.00 -7.48 -3.17
CA GLN A 45 15.06 -8.01 -4.04
C GLN A 45 15.29 -7.18 -5.31
N SER A 46 14.44 -6.18 -5.59
CA SER A 46 14.40 -5.44 -6.86
C SER A 46 15.18 -4.13 -6.78
N GLU A 47 16.48 -4.20 -6.47
CA GLU A 47 17.35 -3.04 -6.25
C GLU A 47 17.45 -2.11 -7.47
N VAL A 48 17.76 -2.67 -8.64
CA VAL A 48 17.90 -1.88 -9.88
C VAL A 48 16.63 -1.10 -10.21
N GLN A 49 15.46 -1.71 -10.00
CA GLN A 49 14.18 -1.04 -10.25
C GLN A 49 13.85 -0.01 -9.16
N ALA A 50 14.27 -0.24 -7.92
CA ALA A 50 14.12 0.74 -6.85
C ALA A 50 14.95 1.99 -7.12
N GLU A 51 16.21 1.84 -7.53
CA GLU A 51 17.09 2.95 -7.92
C GLU A 51 16.55 3.71 -9.15
N ALA A 52 16.01 3.00 -10.13
CA ALA A 52 15.36 3.63 -11.26
C ALA A 52 14.13 4.49 -10.84
N ALA A 53 13.33 4.00 -9.90
CA ALA A 53 12.20 4.75 -9.35
C ALA A 53 12.66 5.96 -8.53
N VAL A 54 13.73 5.84 -7.76
CA VAL A 54 14.38 6.97 -7.06
C VAL A 54 14.79 8.05 -8.04
N ALA A 55 15.52 7.70 -9.10
CA ALA A 55 15.97 8.65 -10.11
C ALA A 55 14.80 9.38 -10.79
N GLU A 56 13.71 8.66 -11.10
CA GLU A 56 12.52 9.27 -11.68
C GLU A 56 11.84 10.27 -10.74
N ILE A 57 11.71 9.93 -9.45
CA ILE A 57 11.16 10.84 -8.43
C ILE A 57 12.05 12.08 -8.25
N GLN A 58 13.38 11.90 -8.25
CA GLN A 58 14.31 13.01 -8.16
C GLN A 58 14.21 13.94 -9.38
N ASN A 59 13.96 13.41 -10.57
CA ASN A 59 13.69 14.19 -11.77
C ASN A 59 12.38 15.00 -11.69
N LEU A 60 11.43 14.58 -10.84
CA LEU A 60 10.24 15.36 -10.49
C LEU A 60 10.52 16.47 -9.44
N GLY A 61 11.78 16.62 -9.02
CA GLY A 61 12.20 17.61 -8.03
C GLY A 61 11.86 17.21 -6.58
N ARG A 62 11.64 15.93 -6.30
CA ARG A 62 11.34 15.42 -4.96
C ARG A 62 12.49 14.58 -4.40
N ARG A 63 12.66 14.60 -3.08
CA ARG A 63 13.60 13.71 -2.41
C ARG A 63 13.07 12.28 -2.47
N ALA A 64 13.93 11.33 -2.83
CA ALA A 64 13.63 9.90 -2.76
C ALA A 64 14.85 9.11 -2.31
N ILE A 65 14.63 8.08 -1.51
CA ILE A 65 15.65 7.13 -1.03
C ILE A 65 15.05 5.73 -1.09
N ALA A 66 15.85 4.76 -1.54
CA ALA A 66 15.49 3.35 -1.56
C ALA A 66 16.03 2.64 -0.30
N PHE A 67 15.17 1.82 0.33
CA PHE A 67 15.47 1.04 1.53
C PHE A 67 15.20 -0.44 1.27
N LYS A 68 16.20 -1.28 1.51
CA LYS A 68 16.07 -2.73 1.41
C LYS A 68 15.62 -3.32 2.74
N ALA A 69 14.63 -4.20 2.72
CA ALA A 69 14.25 -5.01 3.86
C ALA A 69 13.50 -6.28 3.42
N ASP A 70 13.64 -7.36 4.18
CA ASP A 70 12.83 -8.55 4.06
C ASP A 70 11.64 -8.45 5.04
N LEU A 71 10.46 -8.16 4.52
CA LEU A 71 9.25 -7.99 5.34
C LEU A 71 8.74 -9.31 5.97
N SER A 72 9.36 -10.44 5.70
CA SER A 72 9.11 -11.67 6.44
C SER A 72 9.80 -11.69 7.81
N LYS A 73 10.66 -10.71 8.10
CA LYS A 73 11.48 -10.65 9.32
C LYS A 73 11.19 -9.38 10.12
N GLU A 74 10.69 -9.55 11.32
CA GLU A 74 10.33 -8.44 12.20
C GLU A 74 11.49 -7.47 12.47
N ALA A 75 12.71 -8.00 12.71
CA ALA A 75 13.88 -7.16 12.94
C ALA A 75 14.22 -6.26 11.74
N GLU A 76 14.01 -6.75 10.50
CA GLU A 76 14.22 -5.95 9.30
C GLU A 76 13.12 -4.92 9.11
N ILE A 77 11.86 -5.22 9.52
CA ILE A 77 10.74 -4.26 9.53
C ILE A 77 11.05 -3.09 10.49
N GLN A 78 11.49 -3.40 11.72
CA GLN A 78 11.85 -2.40 12.72
C GLN A 78 13.02 -1.54 12.25
N HIS A 79 14.06 -2.16 11.67
CA HIS A 79 15.22 -1.46 11.12
C HIS A 79 14.85 -0.55 9.95
N LEU A 80 14.02 -1.05 9.01
CA LEU A 80 13.48 -0.25 7.89
C LEU A 80 12.80 1.01 8.40
N PHE A 81 11.87 0.87 9.35
CA PHE A 81 11.10 2.01 9.85
C PHE A 81 11.99 3.02 10.58
N ALA A 82 12.98 2.53 11.35
CA ALA A 82 13.94 3.39 12.04
C ALA A 82 14.74 4.23 11.04
N LEU A 83 15.30 3.62 9.98
CA LEU A 83 16.04 4.35 8.93
C LEU A 83 15.15 5.38 8.21
N VAL A 84 13.94 4.98 7.82
CA VAL A 84 13.00 5.89 7.14
C VAL A 84 12.64 7.08 8.03
N SER A 85 12.35 6.85 9.31
CA SER A 85 11.99 7.93 10.23
C SER A 85 13.13 8.89 10.58
N MET A 86 14.39 8.45 10.45
CA MET A 86 15.58 9.30 10.56
C MET A 86 15.78 10.15 9.31
N ASP A 87 15.58 9.57 8.13
CA ASP A 87 15.76 10.28 6.86
C ASP A 87 14.59 11.21 6.51
N PHE A 88 13.37 10.85 6.88
CA PHE A 88 12.16 11.60 6.55
C PHE A 88 11.42 12.08 7.81
N GLU A 89 11.90 13.17 8.40
CA GLU A 89 11.34 13.70 9.65
C GLU A 89 9.85 14.09 9.58
N ASN A 90 9.31 14.38 8.39
CA ASN A 90 7.91 14.69 8.18
C ASN A 90 7.17 13.53 7.46
N LEU A 91 7.34 12.31 7.96
CA LEU A 91 6.63 11.14 7.45
C LEU A 91 5.14 11.24 7.82
N GLN A 92 4.27 11.44 6.84
CA GLN A 92 2.84 11.71 7.01
C GLN A 92 1.96 10.57 6.45
N CYS A 93 2.53 9.67 5.65
CA CYS A 93 1.78 8.55 5.09
C CYS A 93 2.65 7.29 5.02
N LEU A 94 2.01 6.15 5.31
CA LEU A 94 2.54 4.82 5.07
C LEU A 94 1.59 4.10 4.10
N VAL A 95 2.11 3.61 2.97
CA VAL A 95 1.35 2.77 2.04
C VAL A 95 1.90 1.35 2.07
N ASN A 96 1.16 0.43 2.64
CA ASN A 96 1.48 -0.98 2.70
C ASN A 96 1.06 -1.67 1.39
N SER A 97 1.93 -1.59 0.36
CA SER A 97 1.70 -2.16 -0.97
C SER A 97 2.46 -3.45 -1.23
N ALA A 98 3.49 -3.77 -0.45
CA ALA A 98 4.20 -5.05 -0.59
C ALA A 98 3.26 -6.22 -0.33
N SER A 99 3.33 -7.24 -1.20
CA SER A 99 2.51 -8.44 -1.09
C SER A 99 3.15 -9.59 -1.85
N ILE A 100 3.00 -10.79 -1.34
CA ILE A 100 3.19 -12.02 -2.13
C ILE A 100 1.83 -12.49 -2.63
N PHE A 101 1.83 -13.08 -3.82
CA PHE A 101 0.63 -13.55 -4.52
C PHE A 101 0.98 -14.83 -5.27
N GLU A 102 0.88 -15.96 -4.59
CA GLU A 102 1.19 -17.27 -5.11
C GLU A 102 -0.08 -18.12 -5.13
N TYR A 103 -0.22 -18.93 -6.18
CA TYR A 103 -1.42 -19.76 -6.34
C TYR A 103 -1.38 -20.95 -5.40
N ASP A 104 -2.44 -21.10 -4.64
CA ASP A 104 -2.80 -22.31 -3.93
C ASP A 104 -4.32 -22.46 -3.79
N ARG A 105 -4.79 -23.67 -3.54
CA ARG A 105 -6.20 -23.98 -3.36
C ARG A 105 -6.35 -25.29 -2.58
N ALA A 106 -7.32 -25.38 -1.67
CA ALA A 106 -7.50 -26.57 -0.84
C ALA A 106 -7.80 -27.86 -1.63
N ASN A 107 -8.54 -27.73 -2.75
CA ASN A 107 -8.87 -28.85 -3.63
C ASN A 107 -8.28 -28.61 -5.03
N SER A 108 -6.98 -28.86 -5.19
CA SER A 108 -6.26 -28.71 -6.47
C SER A 108 -4.98 -29.53 -6.47
N GLU A 109 -4.31 -29.62 -7.62
CA GLU A 109 -2.97 -30.20 -7.76
C GLU A 109 -1.88 -29.37 -7.04
N THR A 110 -2.18 -28.10 -6.74
CA THR A 110 -1.34 -27.23 -5.91
C THR A 110 -2.05 -26.96 -4.58
N PRO A 111 -2.03 -27.94 -3.65
CA PRO A 111 -2.77 -27.82 -2.40
C PRO A 111 -2.11 -26.78 -1.48
N LEU A 112 -2.93 -26.19 -0.60
CA LEU A 112 -2.46 -25.36 0.49
C LEU A 112 -1.39 -26.08 1.32
N SER A 113 -0.28 -25.39 1.58
CA SER A 113 0.73 -25.84 2.53
C SER A 113 0.81 -24.90 3.74
N SER A 114 1.25 -25.44 4.89
CA SER A 114 1.52 -24.62 6.08
C SER A 114 2.52 -23.51 5.79
N LYS A 115 3.53 -23.81 4.96
CA LYS A 115 4.54 -22.83 4.55
C LYS A 115 3.92 -21.71 3.72
N SER A 116 3.15 -22.02 2.68
CA SER A 116 2.49 -21.02 1.84
C SER A 116 1.59 -20.10 2.68
N LEU A 117 0.78 -20.67 3.58
CA LEU A 117 -0.08 -19.89 4.46
C LEU A 117 0.73 -18.98 5.39
N GLN A 118 1.80 -19.50 6.02
CA GLN A 118 2.66 -18.70 6.91
C GLN A 118 3.35 -17.56 6.17
N ASP A 119 3.91 -17.82 4.99
CA ASP A 119 4.59 -16.79 4.18
C ASP A 119 3.62 -15.65 3.82
N HIS A 120 2.40 -15.98 3.37
CA HIS A 120 1.38 -14.97 3.07
C HIS A 120 0.94 -14.19 4.32
N MET A 121 0.70 -14.86 5.45
CA MET A 121 0.35 -14.20 6.71
C MET A 121 1.47 -13.27 7.19
N GLN A 122 2.73 -13.68 7.05
CA GLN A 122 3.86 -12.88 7.50
C GLN A 122 4.02 -11.60 6.67
N VAL A 123 4.03 -11.72 5.34
CA VAL A 123 4.30 -10.57 4.45
C VAL A 123 3.06 -9.70 4.24
N ASN A 124 1.88 -10.31 4.04
CA ASN A 124 0.67 -9.58 3.67
C ASN A 124 -0.14 -9.07 4.86
N LEU A 125 0.09 -9.61 6.07
CA LEU A 125 -0.65 -9.20 7.28
C LEU A 125 0.29 -8.70 8.38
N ALA A 126 1.23 -9.53 8.87
CA ALA A 126 2.03 -9.17 10.04
C ALA A 126 2.89 -7.93 9.76
N ALA A 127 3.59 -7.89 8.63
CA ALA A 127 4.41 -6.74 8.26
C ALA A 127 3.61 -5.42 8.14
N PRO A 128 2.48 -5.34 7.42
CA PRO A 128 1.62 -4.15 7.41
C PRO A 128 1.14 -3.71 8.79
N VAL A 129 0.75 -4.64 9.65
CA VAL A 129 0.27 -4.33 11.01
C VAL A 129 1.41 -3.79 11.87
N LEU A 130 2.59 -4.43 11.85
CA LEU A 130 3.78 -3.96 12.58
C LEU A 130 4.26 -2.59 12.10
N LEU A 131 4.32 -2.36 10.80
CA LEU A 131 4.65 -1.04 10.24
C LEU A 131 3.63 0.03 10.65
N SER A 132 2.35 -0.33 10.71
CA SER A 132 1.29 0.58 11.17
C SER A 132 1.44 0.94 12.64
N GLN A 133 1.81 0.01 13.50
CA GLN A 133 2.13 0.25 14.89
C GLN A 133 3.33 1.18 15.04
N LEU A 134 4.42 0.93 14.31
CA LEU A 134 5.62 1.80 14.33
C LEU A 134 5.29 3.22 13.86
N MET A 135 4.45 3.35 12.82
CA MET A 135 3.96 4.66 12.36
C MET A 135 3.13 5.37 13.43
N PHE A 136 2.25 4.65 14.14
CA PHE A 136 1.47 5.21 15.24
C PHE A 136 2.38 5.71 16.38
N GLU A 137 3.34 4.92 16.83
CA GLU A 137 4.29 5.30 17.87
C GLU A 137 5.10 6.54 17.47
N TYR A 138 5.55 6.59 16.22
CA TYR A 138 6.25 7.74 15.67
C TYR A 138 5.37 9.01 15.70
N GLN A 139 4.13 8.95 15.25
CA GLN A 139 3.21 10.10 15.25
C GLN A 139 2.84 10.54 16.66
N LYS A 140 2.54 9.60 17.55
CA LYS A 140 2.22 9.87 18.95
C LYS A 140 3.38 10.60 19.67
N ASN A 141 4.62 10.22 19.38
CA ASN A 141 5.81 10.85 19.96
C ASN A 141 6.11 12.23 19.39
N ARG A 142 5.57 12.57 18.21
CA ARG A 142 5.67 13.91 17.60
C ARG A 142 4.57 14.84 18.03
N ALA A 143 3.40 14.32 18.39
CA ALA A 143 2.27 15.12 18.82
C ALA A 143 2.69 16.04 20.00
N GLY A 144 2.52 17.33 19.82
CA GLY A 144 2.88 18.35 20.81
C GLY A 144 4.35 18.83 20.79
N LYS A 145 5.22 18.28 19.96
CA LYS A 145 6.62 18.75 19.82
C LYS A 145 6.81 19.75 18.68
N THR A 146 5.95 19.73 17.69
CA THR A 146 5.96 20.67 16.56
C THR A 146 4.84 21.67 16.72
N ALA A 147 5.14 22.95 16.50
CA ALA A 147 4.12 24.00 16.30
C ALA A 147 3.52 23.79 14.89
N ASP A 148 2.90 22.61 14.67
CA ASP A 148 2.45 22.22 13.36
C ASP A 148 1.18 22.99 13.04
N THR A 149 1.27 23.92 12.10
CA THR A 149 0.12 24.64 11.52
C THR A 149 -0.65 23.76 10.52
N ASP A 150 -0.10 22.58 10.15
CA ASP A 150 -0.76 21.60 9.29
C ASP A 150 -1.68 20.70 10.12
N LEU A 151 -2.96 20.95 10.03
CA LEU A 151 -4.01 20.18 10.68
C LEU A 151 -4.25 18.80 10.02
N SER A 152 -3.37 18.34 9.11
CA SER A 152 -3.53 17.05 8.47
C SER A 152 -3.21 15.91 9.44
N ILE A 153 -4.15 14.97 9.58
CA ILE A 153 -3.96 13.76 10.37
C ILE A 153 -3.22 12.73 9.50
N PRO A 154 -2.05 12.24 9.92
CA PRO A 154 -1.28 11.23 9.20
C PRO A 154 -2.11 9.96 8.90
N SER A 155 -1.68 9.18 7.91
CA SER A 155 -2.45 8.03 7.47
C SER A 155 -1.62 6.79 7.18
N VAL A 156 -2.24 5.63 7.39
CA VAL A 156 -1.82 4.34 6.85
C VAL A 156 -2.83 3.88 5.81
N ILE A 157 -2.34 3.47 4.64
CA ILE A 157 -3.15 2.92 3.56
C ILE A 157 -2.78 1.44 3.40
N GLN A 158 -3.74 0.55 3.64
CA GLN A 158 -3.59 -0.89 3.45
C GLN A 158 -4.04 -1.26 2.03
N LEU A 159 -3.12 -1.74 1.17
CA LEU A 159 -3.49 -2.28 -0.14
C LEU A 159 -4.17 -3.64 0.06
N LEU A 160 -5.46 -3.66 -0.25
CA LEU A 160 -6.36 -4.80 -0.18
C LEU A 160 -6.61 -5.39 -1.58
N ASP A 161 -7.77 -6.01 -1.75
CA ASP A 161 -8.22 -6.58 -3.01
C ASP A 161 -9.76 -6.52 -3.07
N GLN A 162 -10.33 -6.20 -4.22
CA GLN A 162 -11.79 -6.22 -4.43
C GLN A 162 -12.42 -7.60 -4.21
N LYS A 163 -11.63 -8.68 -4.41
CA LYS A 163 -12.04 -10.08 -4.23
C LYS A 163 -12.60 -10.36 -2.83
N LEU A 164 -12.23 -9.56 -1.82
CA LEU A 164 -12.67 -9.75 -0.44
C LEU A 164 -14.18 -9.55 -0.22
N ILE A 165 -14.90 -8.94 -1.16
CA ILE A 165 -16.37 -8.85 -1.13
C ILE A 165 -17.02 -10.10 -1.74
N ASN A 166 -16.45 -10.63 -2.83
CA ASN A 166 -16.97 -11.79 -3.54
C ASN A 166 -15.92 -12.91 -3.56
N LEU A 167 -15.82 -13.64 -2.47
CA LEU A 167 -14.81 -14.67 -2.27
C LEU A 167 -14.96 -15.81 -3.27
N ASN A 168 -13.83 -16.30 -3.76
CA ASN A 168 -13.72 -17.55 -4.49
C ASN A 168 -12.50 -18.33 -3.98
N PRO A 169 -12.41 -19.67 -4.21
CA PRO A 169 -11.41 -20.52 -3.57
C PRO A 169 -9.99 -20.42 -4.15
N ASP A 170 -9.78 -19.68 -5.24
CA ASP A 170 -8.45 -19.53 -5.84
C ASP A 170 -7.59 -18.57 -5.02
N TYR A 171 -6.27 -18.80 -4.96
CA TYR A 171 -5.33 -18.03 -4.14
C TYR A 171 -5.74 -17.98 -2.66
N LEU A 172 -5.93 -19.15 -2.06
CA LEU A 172 -6.53 -19.28 -0.74
C LEU A 172 -5.70 -18.59 0.36
N SER A 173 -4.39 -18.88 0.44
CA SER A 173 -3.49 -18.25 1.42
C SER A 173 -3.44 -16.74 1.28
N TYR A 174 -3.34 -16.24 0.06
CA TYR A 174 -3.40 -14.81 -0.23
C TYR A 174 -4.72 -14.21 0.25
N THR A 175 -5.85 -14.81 -0.14
CA THR A 175 -7.20 -14.32 0.23
C THR A 175 -7.38 -14.26 1.73
N LEU A 176 -6.97 -15.30 2.47
CA LEU A 176 -7.03 -15.31 3.94
C LEU A 176 -6.18 -14.21 4.56
N SER A 177 -4.96 -14.01 4.07
CA SER A 177 -4.07 -12.94 4.56
C SER A 177 -4.66 -11.54 4.33
N LYS A 178 -5.23 -11.30 3.15
CA LYS A 178 -5.87 -10.01 2.81
C LYS A 178 -7.20 -9.80 3.54
N ALA A 179 -7.97 -10.85 3.82
CA ALA A 179 -9.19 -10.77 4.64
C ALA A 179 -8.87 -10.38 6.09
N ALA A 180 -7.81 -10.95 6.66
CA ALA A 180 -7.34 -10.54 7.99
C ALA A 180 -6.81 -9.09 7.98
N LEU A 181 -6.11 -8.67 6.93
CA LEU A 181 -5.66 -7.29 6.75
C LEU A 181 -6.85 -6.31 6.62
N LEU A 182 -7.94 -6.69 5.92
CA LEU A 182 -9.16 -5.89 5.83
C LEU A 182 -9.75 -5.65 7.23
N THR A 183 -9.86 -6.70 8.05
CA THR A 183 -10.34 -6.58 9.44
C THR A 183 -9.45 -5.66 10.27
N SER A 184 -8.12 -5.68 10.05
CA SER A 184 -7.19 -4.80 10.76
C SER A 184 -7.41 -3.31 10.47
N VAL A 185 -7.99 -2.94 9.33
CA VAL A 185 -8.28 -1.53 8.98
C VAL A 185 -9.19 -0.88 10.04
N GLU A 186 -10.29 -1.54 10.38
CA GLU A 186 -11.24 -1.02 11.37
C GLU A 186 -10.65 -1.04 12.79
N LEU A 187 -10.00 -2.14 13.17
CA LEU A 187 -9.42 -2.29 14.52
C LEU A 187 -8.36 -1.22 14.78
N LEU A 188 -7.41 -1.05 13.85
CA LEU A 188 -6.34 -0.08 14.01
C LEU A 188 -6.84 1.37 13.86
N ALA A 189 -7.88 1.62 13.06
CA ALA A 189 -8.47 2.95 12.94
C ALA A 189 -9.07 3.44 14.27
N VAL A 190 -9.70 2.54 15.04
CA VAL A 190 -10.23 2.84 16.36
C VAL A 190 -9.11 3.02 17.40
N ASP A 191 -8.12 2.12 17.39
CA ASP A 191 -7.06 2.10 18.39
C ASP A 191 -6.08 3.26 18.24
N PHE A 192 -5.80 3.68 17.01
CA PHE A 192 -4.81 4.72 16.70
C PHE A 192 -5.37 6.15 16.71
N ALA A 193 -6.69 6.31 16.79
CA ALA A 193 -7.31 7.62 16.88
C ALA A 193 -6.91 8.31 18.20
N PRO A 194 -6.74 9.65 18.22
CA PRO A 194 -6.88 10.60 17.14
C PRO A 194 -5.57 10.87 16.35
N HIS A 195 -4.50 10.11 16.60
CA HIS A 195 -3.14 10.42 16.11
C HIS A 195 -2.87 9.94 14.70
N LEU A 196 -3.59 8.89 14.23
CA LEU A 196 -3.31 8.24 12.95
C LEU A 196 -4.61 7.68 12.36
N ARG A 197 -4.84 7.90 11.09
CA ARG A 197 -5.94 7.33 10.32
C ARG A 197 -5.48 6.01 9.67
N VAL A 198 -6.34 5.02 9.61
CA VAL A 198 -6.09 3.77 8.89
C VAL A 198 -7.21 3.54 7.89
N VAL A 199 -6.85 3.34 6.62
CA VAL A 199 -7.82 3.16 5.52
C VAL A 199 -7.40 2.00 4.62
N GLY A 200 -8.38 1.34 4.03
CA GLY A 200 -8.20 0.33 3.00
C GLY A 200 -8.29 0.93 1.60
N LEU A 201 -7.49 0.43 0.67
CA LEU A 201 -7.61 0.68 -0.76
C LEU A 201 -7.64 -0.65 -1.49
N ALA A 202 -8.76 -0.97 -2.13
CA ALA A 202 -9.02 -2.26 -2.76
C ALA A 202 -9.04 -2.11 -4.30
N PRO A 203 -7.93 -2.42 -4.97
CA PRO A 203 -7.87 -2.44 -6.43
C PRO A 203 -8.70 -3.58 -7.03
N GLY A 204 -9.16 -3.38 -8.27
CA GLY A 204 -9.58 -4.46 -9.16
C GLY A 204 -8.43 -4.96 -10.03
N ILE A 205 -8.78 -5.51 -11.20
CA ILE A 205 -7.81 -5.90 -12.23
C ILE A 205 -7.09 -4.64 -12.72
N THR A 206 -5.81 -4.53 -12.41
CA THR A 206 -5.03 -3.29 -12.65
C THR A 206 -3.83 -3.54 -13.55
N LEU A 207 -3.21 -4.71 -13.43
CA LEU A 207 -2.03 -5.15 -14.17
C LEU A 207 -2.15 -6.64 -14.46
N THR A 208 -1.58 -7.08 -15.58
CA THR A 208 -1.47 -8.50 -15.88
C THR A 208 -0.80 -9.26 -14.73
N SER A 209 -1.29 -10.45 -14.40
CA SER A 209 -0.80 -11.30 -13.32
C SER A 209 -0.44 -12.68 -13.86
N GLY A 210 0.69 -13.23 -13.38
CA GLY A 210 1.17 -14.55 -13.79
C GLY A 210 1.25 -14.68 -15.32
N ASP A 211 0.68 -15.76 -15.85
CA ASP A 211 0.70 -16.10 -17.29
C ASP A 211 -0.51 -15.51 -18.06
N GLN A 212 -1.18 -14.50 -17.53
CA GLN A 212 -2.33 -13.86 -18.18
C GLN A 212 -1.91 -13.21 -19.50
N THR A 213 -2.61 -13.56 -20.58
CA THR A 213 -2.40 -12.95 -21.91
C THR A 213 -2.92 -11.51 -21.96
N ALA A 214 -2.46 -10.71 -22.93
CA ALA A 214 -2.96 -9.36 -23.14
C ALA A 214 -4.44 -9.34 -23.51
N GLU A 215 -4.88 -10.31 -24.32
CA GLU A 215 -6.27 -10.52 -24.69
C GLU A 215 -7.12 -10.90 -23.48
N GLY A 216 -6.65 -11.85 -22.66
CA GLY A 216 -7.32 -12.26 -21.42
C GLY A 216 -7.43 -11.11 -20.44
N PHE A 217 -6.40 -10.27 -20.30
CA PHE A 217 -6.45 -9.07 -19.49
C PHE A 217 -7.51 -8.06 -20.00
N SER A 218 -7.56 -7.83 -21.32
CA SER A 218 -8.56 -6.95 -21.93
C SER A 218 -9.98 -7.46 -21.72
N MET A 219 -10.21 -8.77 -21.89
CA MET A 219 -11.51 -9.41 -21.64
C MET A 219 -11.92 -9.27 -20.16
N ALA A 220 -10.99 -9.47 -19.24
CA ALA A 220 -11.25 -9.33 -17.81
C ALA A 220 -11.71 -7.89 -17.45
N HIS A 221 -11.12 -6.87 -18.07
CA HIS A 221 -11.58 -5.49 -17.91
C HIS A 221 -13.01 -5.28 -18.41
N GLN A 222 -13.35 -5.84 -19.57
CA GLN A 222 -14.70 -5.72 -20.16
C GLN A 222 -15.79 -6.42 -19.33
N MET A 223 -15.41 -7.40 -18.50
CA MET A 223 -16.35 -8.10 -17.62
C MET A 223 -16.78 -7.28 -16.39
N THR A 224 -16.17 -6.14 -16.12
CA THR A 224 -16.56 -5.26 -15.02
C THR A 224 -17.82 -4.45 -15.37
N PRO A 225 -18.66 -4.01 -14.42
CA PRO A 225 -19.85 -3.20 -14.69
C PRO A 225 -19.60 -1.94 -15.51
N LEU A 226 -18.45 -1.27 -15.31
CA LEU A 226 -18.09 -0.10 -16.13
C LEU A 226 -17.47 -0.47 -17.48
N GLY A 227 -17.34 -1.77 -17.82
CA GLY A 227 -16.63 -2.24 -19.02
C GLY A 227 -15.13 -1.98 -18.99
N LYS A 228 -14.61 -1.45 -17.88
CA LYS A 228 -13.21 -1.13 -17.65
C LYS A 228 -12.93 -1.14 -16.16
N SER A 229 -11.98 -1.96 -15.73
CA SER A 229 -11.48 -1.93 -14.35
C SER A 229 -10.50 -0.76 -14.15
N SER A 230 -9.81 -0.75 -13.01
CA SER A 230 -8.84 0.30 -12.68
C SER A 230 -7.53 0.17 -13.48
N THR A 231 -6.86 1.29 -13.63
CA THR A 231 -5.46 1.36 -14.08
C THR A 231 -4.54 1.65 -12.90
N PRO A 232 -3.21 1.42 -13.00
CA PRO A 232 -2.28 1.78 -11.93
C PRO A 232 -2.39 3.23 -11.48
N ILE A 233 -2.62 4.16 -12.41
CA ILE A 233 -2.77 5.59 -12.08
C ILE A 233 -4.08 5.90 -11.33
N ASP A 234 -5.16 5.15 -11.57
CA ASP A 234 -6.41 5.33 -10.83
C ASP A 234 -6.21 4.96 -9.34
N ILE A 235 -5.48 3.86 -9.10
CA ILE A 235 -5.12 3.43 -7.74
C ILE A 235 -4.17 4.43 -7.08
N ALA A 236 -3.17 4.92 -7.81
CA ALA A 236 -2.20 5.88 -7.30
C ALA A 236 -2.88 7.21 -6.89
N LYS A 237 -3.78 7.74 -7.72
CA LYS A 237 -4.59 8.92 -7.39
C LYS A 237 -5.50 8.69 -6.19
N ALA A 238 -6.12 7.51 -6.08
CA ALA A 238 -6.94 7.15 -4.93
C ALA A 238 -6.12 7.09 -3.64
N ALA A 239 -4.88 6.58 -3.69
CA ALA A 239 -3.97 6.56 -2.53
C ALA A 239 -3.64 8.00 -2.06
N VAL A 240 -3.31 8.91 -2.96
CA VAL A 240 -3.05 10.33 -2.63
C VAL A 240 -4.30 11.00 -2.07
N PHE A 241 -5.48 10.75 -2.66
CA PHE A 241 -6.76 11.24 -2.14
C PHE A 241 -7.00 10.78 -0.69
N LEU A 242 -6.82 9.50 -0.39
CA LEU A 242 -6.98 8.94 0.96
C LEU A 242 -5.96 9.54 1.94
N ALA A 243 -4.70 9.73 1.51
CA ALA A 243 -3.67 10.37 2.33
C ALA A 243 -4.04 11.80 2.72
N SER A 244 -4.73 12.53 1.84
CA SER A 244 -5.08 13.95 2.01
C SER A 244 -6.44 14.18 2.68
N SER A 245 -7.26 13.14 2.90
CA SER A 245 -8.66 13.26 3.32
C SER A 245 -8.82 13.02 4.81
N ASN A 246 -8.73 14.06 5.63
CA ASN A 246 -8.68 14.00 7.11
C ASN A 246 -9.89 13.33 7.77
N ALA A 247 -11.05 13.32 7.15
CA ALA A 247 -12.28 12.77 7.72
C ALA A 247 -12.51 11.28 7.40
N ILE A 248 -11.57 10.64 6.68
CA ILE A 248 -11.71 9.23 6.27
C ILE A 248 -10.79 8.35 7.11
N THR A 249 -11.36 7.44 7.89
CA THR A 249 -10.66 6.39 8.64
C THR A 249 -11.57 5.17 8.83
N GLY A 250 -11.02 3.98 9.02
CA GLY A 250 -11.77 2.74 9.26
C GLY A 250 -12.58 2.23 8.07
N SER A 251 -12.43 2.81 6.87
CA SER A 251 -13.19 2.43 5.69
C SER A 251 -12.29 1.98 4.55
N THR A 252 -12.86 1.25 3.60
CA THR A 252 -12.18 0.76 2.40
C THR A 252 -12.77 1.37 1.15
N LEU A 253 -11.91 1.95 0.31
CA LEU A 253 -12.26 2.46 -1.01
C LEU A 253 -11.99 1.39 -2.07
N TYR A 254 -13.03 0.98 -2.80
CA TYR A 254 -12.91 0.07 -3.93
C TYR A 254 -12.70 0.87 -5.22
N VAL A 255 -11.63 0.53 -5.96
CA VAL A 255 -11.27 1.17 -7.23
C VAL A 255 -11.07 0.05 -8.26
N ASP A 256 -12.17 -0.44 -8.82
CA ASP A 256 -12.22 -1.71 -9.54
C ASP A 256 -13.23 -1.76 -10.70
N GLY A 257 -13.77 -0.62 -11.11
CA GLY A 257 -14.80 -0.57 -12.16
C GLY A 257 -16.11 -1.25 -11.79
N GLY A 258 -16.36 -1.47 -10.48
CA GLY A 258 -17.54 -2.19 -9.96
C GLY A 258 -17.36 -3.70 -9.96
N GLN A 259 -16.16 -4.24 -10.15
CA GLN A 259 -15.88 -5.68 -10.18
C GLN A 259 -16.40 -6.39 -8.92
N HIS A 260 -16.25 -5.77 -7.73
CA HIS A 260 -16.72 -6.31 -6.45
C HIS A 260 -18.25 -6.52 -6.38
N LEU A 261 -19.05 -5.95 -7.30
CA LEU A 261 -20.51 -6.12 -7.35
C LEU A 261 -20.91 -7.41 -8.06
N LEU A 262 -20.00 -8.06 -8.79
CA LEU A 262 -20.27 -9.24 -9.59
C LEU A 262 -19.63 -10.49 -8.95
N PRO A 263 -20.43 -11.44 -8.44
CA PRO A 263 -19.90 -12.66 -7.86
C PRO A 263 -19.20 -13.52 -8.91
N SER A 264 -18.12 -14.18 -8.52
CA SER A 264 -17.36 -15.08 -9.38
C SER A 264 -16.95 -16.34 -8.63
N SER A 265 -17.23 -17.52 -9.20
CA SER A 265 -16.84 -18.81 -8.63
C SER A 265 -15.34 -19.14 -8.79
N ARG A 266 -14.64 -18.42 -9.66
CA ARG A 266 -13.21 -18.55 -9.95
C ARG A 266 -12.56 -17.18 -10.03
N ASP A 267 -11.25 -17.12 -9.83
CA ASP A 267 -10.49 -15.92 -10.16
C ASP A 267 -10.64 -15.61 -11.67
N VAL A 268 -10.68 -14.33 -12.02
CA VAL A 268 -10.92 -13.89 -13.40
C VAL A 268 -9.85 -14.39 -14.36
N MET A 269 -8.61 -14.58 -13.91
CA MET A 269 -7.54 -15.16 -14.72
C MET A 269 -7.91 -16.52 -15.32
N PHE A 270 -8.69 -17.34 -14.60
CA PHE A 270 -9.13 -18.65 -15.07
C PHE A 270 -10.40 -18.62 -15.94
N LYS A 271 -10.93 -17.44 -16.21
CA LYS A 271 -12.10 -17.24 -17.09
C LYS A 271 -11.74 -16.60 -18.42
N THR A 272 -10.59 -15.97 -18.50
CA THR A 272 -10.20 -15.13 -19.65
C THR A 272 -8.88 -15.59 -20.31
N ASN A 273 -8.30 -16.71 -19.88
CA ASN A 273 -7.13 -17.34 -20.53
C ASN A 273 -7.57 -18.45 -21.48
#